data_33f5794f45e35addaa8ab1121d4e2bbf
#
_entry.id   33f5794f45e35addaa8ab1121d4e2bbf
#
_cell.length_a   1.000
_cell.length_b   1.000
_cell.length_c   1.000
_cell.angle_alpha   90.00
_cell.angle_beta   90.00
_cell.angle_gamma   90.00
#
_symmetry.space_group_name_H-M   'P 1'
#
loop_
_entity.id
_entity.type
_entity.pdbx_description
1 polymer ?
#
loop_
_entity_poly.entity_id
_entity_poly.type
_entity_poly.pdbx_seq_one_letter_code
_entity_poly.pdbx_strand_id
1 'polypeptide(L)'
;MEKDPFKEYLRESEPDKAHKGYAWSTAIGLQAVDGLKPSKYLIDTAIQNIEGKITMKEAQSLIDSYYEERSVHLSDDERTEEADKVSSRIAEILSETAFSFSSNEYISIHRKLFQGIYKHAGKIRDYNITKKEWVLDGATVMYGSVLHQIFKDTWVLCNQ
;
A
#
# COMPACT_ATOMS: atom_id res chain seq x y z
N MET A 1 14.08 3.86 -15.51
CA MET A 1 13.06 4.41 -14.59
C MET A 1 11.78 4.60 -15.40
N GLU A 2 10.77 3.82 -15.11
CA GLU A 2 9.48 3.90 -15.81
C GLU A 2 8.82 5.26 -15.50
N LYS A 3 8.25 5.90 -16.50
CA LYS A 3 7.67 7.25 -16.36
C LYS A 3 6.35 7.12 -15.59
N ASP A 4 6.19 7.91 -14.50
CA ASP A 4 4.94 7.96 -13.75
C ASP A 4 3.76 8.31 -14.67
N PRO A 5 2.77 7.42 -14.82
CA PRO A 5 1.64 7.61 -15.74
C PRO A 5 0.69 8.72 -15.30
N PHE A 6 0.74 9.15 -14.03
CA PHE A 6 -0.16 10.16 -13.47
C PHE A 6 0.47 11.56 -13.37
N LYS A 7 1.71 11.71 -13.84
CA LYS A 7 2.46 12.97 -13.70
C LYS A 7 1.76 14.20 -14.28
N GLU A 8 0.96 14.01 -15.32
CA GLU A 8 0.22 15.11 -15.96
C GLU A 8 -0.89 15.62 -15.05
N TYR A 9 -1.57 14.73 -14.31
CA TYR A 9 -2.62 15.10 -13.37
C TYR A 9 -2.11 15.92 -12.16
N LEU A 10 -0.85 15.79 -11.78
CA LEU A 10 -0.25 16.58 -10.70
C LEU A 10 -0.18 18.10 -11.03
N ARG A 11 -0.38 18.46 -12.29
CA ARG A 11 -0.35 19.83 -12.79
C ARG A 11 -1.73 20.35 -13.19
N GLU A 12 -2.77 19.55 -13.00
CA GLU A 12 -4.13 19.94 -13.32
C GLU A 12 -4.58 21.11 -12.43
N SER A 13 -5.36 21.99 -13.03
CA SER A 13 -5.95 23.13 -12.32
C SER A 13 -7.16 22.76 -11.47
N GLU A 14 -7.76 21.57 -11.72
CA GLU A 14 -8.85 21.03 -10.94
C GLU A 14 -8.32 20.34 -9.68
N PRO A 15 -8.57 20.89 -8.46
CA PRO A 15 -7.97 20.38 -7.22
C PRO A 15 -8.29 18.90 -6.95
N ASP A 16 -9.49 18.45 -7.31
CA ASP A 16 -9.91 17.05 -7.10
C ASP A 16 -9.10 16.07 -7.97
N LYS A 17 -8.89 16.39 -9.24
CA LYS A 17 -8.07 15.58 -10.14
C LYS A 17 -6.60 15.57 -9.72
N ALA A 18 -6.07 16.73 -9.34
CA ALA A 18 -4.71 16.84 -8.86
C ALA A 18 -4.50 16.02 -7.58
N HIS A 19 -5.44 16.07 -6.64
CA HIS A 19 -5.39 15.30 -5.39
C HIS A 19 -5.43 13.78 -5.63
N LYS A 20 -6.37 13.32 -6.47
CA LYS A 20 -6.45 11.90 -6.87
C LYS A 20 -5.21 11.46 -7.65
N GLY A 21 -4.72 12.28 -8.58
CA GLY A 21 -3.49 12.04 -9.31
C GLY A 21 -2.29 11.88 -8.38
N TYR A 22 -2.17 12.73 -7.36
CA TYR A 22 -1.14 12.62 -6.32
C TYR A 22 -1.26 11.32 -5.53
N ALA A 23 -2.47 10.95 -5.10
CA ALA A 23 -2.70 9.72 -4.33
C ALA A 23 -2.29 8.47 -5.12
N TRP A 24 -2.70 8.35 -6.38
CA TRP A 24 -2.34 7.24 -7.25
C TRP A 24 -0.84 7.22 -7.61
N SER A 25 -0.25 8.36 -7.94
CA SER A 25 1.19 8.49 -8.21
C SER A 25 2.02 8.03 -7.00
N THR A 26 1.65 8.48 -5.81
CA THR A 26 2.31 8.07 -4.56
C THR A 26 2.16 6.57 -4.33
N ALA A 27 0.96 6.02 -4.53
CA ALA A 27 0.69 4.61 -4.32
C ALA A 27 1.58 3.71 -5.20
N ILE A 28 1.64 3.95 -6.51
CA ILE A 28 2.51 3.16 -7.41
C ILE A 28 3.99 3.40 -7.15
N GLY A 29 4.37 4.62 -6.76
CA GLY A 29 5.74 4.95 -6.39
C GLY A 29 6.23 4.15 -5.19
N LEU A 30 5.39 3.96 -4.18
CA LEU A 30 5.70 3.12 -3.02
C LEU A 30 5.87 1.65 -3.40
N GLN A 31 5.05 1.11 -4.29
CA GLN A 31 5.22 -0.26 -4.78
C GLN A 31 6.52 -0.44 -5.58
N ALA A 32 6.89 0.58 -6.36
CA ALA A 32 8.12 0.56 -7.15
C ALA A 32 9.39 0.47 -6.28
N VAL A 33 9.37 0.96 -5.04
CA VAL A 33 10.49 0.83 -4.08
C VAL A 33 10.77 -0.64 -3.76
N ASP A 34 9.73 -1.47 -3.69
CA ASP A 34 9.83 -2.91 -3.45
C ASP A 34 10.00 -3.72 -4.76
N GLY A 35 10.19 -3.02 -5.88
CA GLY A 35 10.36 -3.63 -7.20
C GLY A 35 9.07 -4.21 -7.78
N LEU A 36 7.93 -3.83 -7.22
CA LEU A 36 6.63 -4.23 -7.72
C LEU A 36 6.18 -3.30 -8.85
N LYS A 37 5.45 -3.84 -9.81
CA LYS A 37 4.95 -3.09 -10.97
C LYS A 37 3.44 -3.21 -11.07
N PRO A 38 2.73 -2.08 -11.21
CA PRO A 38 1.31 -2.07 -11.43
C PRO A 38 0.97 -2.63 -12.82
N SER A 39 -0.18 -3.28 -12.93
CA SER A 39 -0.71 -3.71 -14.23
C SER A 39 -1.22 -2.53 -15.05
N LYS A 40 -1.34 -2.75 -16.37
CA LYS A 40 -2.05 -1.79 -17.23
C LYS A 40 -3.50 -1.60 -16.80
N TYR A 41 -4.15 -2.67 -16.31
CA TYR A 41 -5.52 -2.61 -15.83
C TYR A 41 -5.69 -1.66 -14.64
N LEU A 42 -4.75 -1.71 -13.66
CA LEU A 42 -4.74 -0.75 -12.55
C LEU A 42 -4.62 0.69 -13.06
N ILE A 43 -3.68 0.94 -13.97
CA ILE A 43 -3.44 2.30 -14.50
C ILE A 43 -4.70 2.83 -15.19
N ASP A 44 -5.33 2.02 -16.05
CA ASP A 44 -6.55 2.40 -16.77
C ASP A 44 -7.72 2.65 -15.79
N THR A 45 -7.85 1.85 -14.73
CA THR A 45 -8.85 2.02 -13.66
C THR A 45 -8.59 3.28 -12.83
N ALA A 46 -7.34 3.55 -12.49
CA ALA A 46 -6.94 4.76 -11.77
C ALA A 46 -7.26 6.03 -12.57
N ILE A 47 -7.00 6.03 -13.86
CA ILE A 47 -7.36 7.14 -14.76
C ILE A 47 -8.88 7.40 -14.74
N GLN A 48 -9.70 6.36 -14.80
CA GLN A 48 -11.15 6.52 -14.70
C GLN A 48 -11.59 7.14 -13.36
N ASN A 49 -10.93 6.77 -12.26
CA ASN A 49 -11.17 7.37 -10.95
C ASN A 49 -10.73 8.84 -10.88
N ILE A 50 -9.55 9.17 -11.41
CA ILE A 50 -9.05 10.55 -11.47
C ILE A 50 -9.99 11.44 -12.30
N GLU A 51 -10.45 10.93 -13.44
CA GLU A 51 -11.40 11.61 -14.32
C GLU A 51 -12.83 11.70 -13.76
N GLY A 52 -13.09 11.10 -12.59
CA GLY A 52 -14.39 11.13 -11.94
C GLY A 52 -15.46 10.23 -12.57
N LYS A 53 -15.06 9.31 -13.47
CA LYS A 53 -15.96 8.35 -14.11
C LYS A 53 -16.41 7.25 -13.15
N ILE A 54 -15.57 6.90 -12.21
CA ILE A 54 -15.82 5.92 -11.14
C ILE A 54 -15.33 6.46 -9.80
N THR A 55 -15.97 6.02 -8.73
CA THR A 55 -15.55 6.30 -7.35
C THR A 55 -14.35 5.45 -6.96
N MET A 56 -13.66 5.78 -5.89
CA MET A 56 -12.56 4.97 -5.33
C MET A 56 -13.04 3.56 -4.96
N LYS A 57 -14.25 3.45 -4.39
CA LYS A 57 -14.84 2.17 -4.02
C LYS A 57 -15.13 1.27 -5.23
N GLU A 58 -15.62 1.87 -6.32
CA GLU A 58 -15.81 1.15 -7.58
C GLU A 58 -14.47 0.72 -8.18
N ALA A 59 -13.46 1.57 -8.14
CA ALA A 59 -12.12 1.23 -8.61
C ALA A 59 -11.54 0.00 -7.86
N GLN A 60 -11.66 -0.04 -6.54
CA GLN A 60 -11.23 -1.19 -5.74
C GLN A 60 -12.03 -2.45 -6.10
N SER A 61 -13.35 -2.35 -6.20
CA SER A 61 -14.20 -3.48 -6.57
C SER A 61 -13.83 -4.05 -7.94
N LEU A 62 -13.52 -3.18 -8.91
CA LEU A 62 -13.07 -3.60 -10.24
C LEU A 62 -11.73 -4.36 -10.19
N ILE A 63 -10.78 -3.86 -9.38
CA ILE A 63 -9.47 -4.51 -9.22
C ILE A 63 -9.61 -5.87 -8.53
N ASP A 64 -10.39 -5.94 -7.45
CA ASP A 64 -10.62 -7.21 -6.75
C ASP A 64 -11.29 -8.24 -7.67
N SER A 65 -12.37 -7.87 -8.38
CA SER A 65 -13.07 -8.76 -9.33
C SER A 65 -12.16 -9.22 -10.49
N TYR A 66 -11.28 -8.34 -10.99
CA TYR A 66 -10.34 -8.70 -12.05
C TYR A 66 -9.42 -9.85 -11.66
N TYR A 67 -8.98 -9.89 -10.40
CA TYR A 67 -8.11 -10.96 -9.91
C TYR A 67 -8.89 -12.18 -9.44
N GLU A 68 -10.11 -12.04 -8.94
CA GLU A 68 -10.98 -13.16 -8.57
C GLU A 68 -11.40 -14.02 -9.79
N GLU A 69 -11.60 -13.38 -10.95
CA GLU A 69 -11.96 -14.08 -12.20
C GLU A 69 -10.77 -14.80 -12.85
N ARG A 70 -9.53 -14.44 -12.50
CA ARG A 70 -8.31 -15.07 -13.04
C ARG A 70 -7.92 -16.30 -12.23
N SER A 71 -8.35 -17.46 -12.67
CA SER A 71 -8.17 -18.76 -11.97
C SER A 71 -6.76 -19.36 -12.04
N VAL A 72 -5.78 -18.74 -12.70
CA VAL A 72 -4.41 -19.27 -12.86
C VAL A 72 -3.42 -18.22 -12.38
N HIS A 73 -2.89 -18.41 -11.18
CA HIS A 73 -1.82 -17.61 -10.61
C HIS A 73 -0.45 -18.13 -11.05
N LEU A 74 0.22 -17.41 -11.95
CA LEU A 74 1.65 -17.53 -12.16
C LEU A 74 2.37 -16.63 -11.14
N SER A 75 3.60 -16.95 -10.73
CA SER A 75 4.35 -16.21 -9.70
C SER A 75 4.52 -14.72 -10.01
N ASP A 76 4.63 -14.33 -11.26
CA ASP A 76 4.68 -12.93 -11.69
C ASP A 76 3.30 -12.24 -11.58
N ASP A 77 2.21 -12.99 -11.75
CA ASP A 77 0.85 -12.49 -11.57
C ASP A 77 0.57 -12.19 -10.09
N GLU A 78 1.06 -13.01 -9.14
CA GLU A 78 0.90 -12.77 -7.69
C GLU A 78 1.53 -11.44 -7.25
N ARG A 79 2.72 -11.13 -7.76
CA ARG A 79 3.40 -9.85 -7.44
C ARG A 79 2.69 -8.65 -8.07
N THR A 80 2.11 -8.82 -9.25
CA THR A 80 1.33 -7.78 -9.91
C THR A 80 -0.03 -7.59 -9.22
N GLU A 81 -0.67 -8.66 -8.78
CA GLU A 81 -1.89 -8.62 -7.97
C GLU A 81 -1.66 -7.87 -6.65
N GLU A 82 -0.56 -8.17 -5.96
CA GLU A 82 -0.16 -7.45 -4.74
C GLU A 82 0.01 -5.96 -5.04
N ALA A 83 0.76 -5.61 -6.09
CA ALA A 83 0.98 -4.22 -6.47
C ALA A 83 -0.33 -3.48 -6.72
N ASP A 84 -1.25 -4.08 -7.44
CA ASP A 84 -2.52 -3.48 -7.82
C ASP A 84 -3.46 -3.31 -6.63
N LYS A 85 -3.67 -4.37 -5.84
CA LYS A 85 -4.53 -4.32 -4.65
C LYS A 85 -4.01 -3.34 -3.60
N VAL A 86 -2.69 -3.37 -3.33
CA VAL A 86 -2.10 -2.46 -2.34
C VAL A 86 -2.10 -1.03 -2.84
N SER A 87 -1.80 -0.76 -4.12
CA SER A 87 -1.86 0.59 -4.68
C SER A 87 -3.25 1.21 -4.56
N SER A 88 -4.31 0.47 -4.88
CA SER A 88 -5.68 0.99 -4.76
C SER A 88 -6.04 1.35 -3.32
N ARG A 89 -5.61 0.54 -2.35
CA ARG A 89 -5.84 0.77 -0.92
C ARG A 89 -5.03 1.95 -0.37
N ILE A 90 -3.78 2.13 -0.84
CA ILE A 90 -2.97 3.31 -0.52
C ILE A 90 -3.63 4.57 -1.05
N ALA A 91 -4.08 4.56 -2.32
CA ALA A 91 -4.75 5.70 -2.93
C ALA A 91 -6.03 6.07 -2.17
N GLU A 92 -6.80 5.09 -1.68
CA GLU A 92 -7.96 5.33 -0.83
C GLU A 92 -7.57 6.00 0.50
N ILE A 93 -6.57 5.45 1.22
CA ILE A 93 -6.10 6.01 2.49
C ILE A 93 -5.61 7.45 2.33
N LEU A 94 -4.87 7.73 1.26
CA LEU A 94 -4.39 9.09 0.97
C LEU A 94 -5.51 10.06 0.55
N SER A 95 -6.65 9.53 0.12
CA SER A 95 -7.83 10.34 -0.20
C SER A 95 -8.72 10.62 1.02
N GLU A 96 -8.51 9.93 2.14
CA GLU A 96 -9.19 10.18 3.40
C GLU A 96 -8.65 11.45 4.08
N THR A 97 -9.52 12.26 4.64
CA THR A 97 -9.14 13.53 5.30
C THR A 97 -8.82 13.38 6.79
N ALA A 98 -9.18 12.26 7.39
CA ALA A 98 -9.00 12.00 8.81
C ALA A 98 -7.87 10.99 9.03
N PHE A 99 -6.81 11.45 9.70
CA PHE A 99 -5.69 10.60 10.13
C PHE A 99 -5.36 10.91 11.60
N SER A 100 -5.20 9.85 12.39
CA SER A 100 -4.71 9.98 13.77
C SER A 100 -3.42 9.17 13.94
N PHE A 101 -2.41 9.77 14.56
CA PHE A 101 -1.14 9.10 14.78
C PHE A 101 -1.22 8.25 16.07
N SER A 102 -1.63 6.99 15.92
CA SER A 102 -1.71 6.04 17.04
C SER A 102 -1.24 4.64 16.62
N SER A 103 -0.84 3.81 17.58
CA SER A 103 -0.47 2.40 17.32
C SER A 103 -1.64 1.59 16.76
N ASN A 104 -2.86 1.89 17.21
CA ASN A 104 -4.06 1.24 16.70
C ASN A 104 -4.33 1.62 15.24
N GLU A 105 -4.12 2.89 14.88
CA GLU A 105 -4.24 3.36 13.51
C GLU A 105 -3.21 2.69 12.61
N TYR A 106 -1.96 2.58 13.05
CA TYR A 106 -0.92 1.87 12.31
C TYR A 106 -1.30 0.42 12.02
N ILE A 107 -1.81 -0.31 13.02
CA ILE A 107 -2.27 -1.70 12.85
C ILE A 107 -3.48 -1.77 11.90
N SER A 108 -4.38 -0.80 11.98
CA SER A 108 -5.55 -0.70 11.10
C SER A 108 -5.14 -0.49 9.65
N ILE A 109 -4.22 0.45 9.39
CA ILE A 109 -3.65 0.70 8.05
C ILE A 109 -2.97 -0.56 7.52
N HIS A 110 -2.11 -1.21 8.32
CA HIS A 110 -1.46 -2.45 7.91
C HIS A 110 -2.47 -3.54 7.56
N ARG A 111 -3.55 -3.66 8.33
CA ARG A 111 -4.64 -4.58 8.01
C ARG A 111 -5.32 -4.21 6.70
N LYS A 112 -5.70 -2.94 6.52
CA LYS A 112 -6.38 -2.44 5.33
C LYS A 112 -5.54 -2.69 4.07
N LEU A 113 -4.24 -2.44 4.13
CA LEU A 113 -3.34 -2.62 3.00
C LEU A 113 -3.20 -4.09 2.57
N PHE A 114 -3.04 -5.00 3.53
CA PHE A 114 -2.60 -6.37 3.26
C PHE A 114 -3.66 -7.45 3.50
N GLN A 115 -4.89 -7.07 3.85
CA GLN A 115 -5.99 -8.01 4.03
C GLN A 115 -6.26 -8.80 2.73
N GLY A 116 -6.33 -10.14 2.85
CA GLY A 116 -6.50 -11.04 1.71
C GLY A 116 -5.22 -11.33 0.92
N ILE A 117 -4.12 -10.59 1.16
CA ILE A 117 -2.80 -10.81 0.57
C ILE A 117 -1.94 -11.63 1.55
N TYR A 118 -1.82 -11.15 2.79
CA TYR A 118 -1.00 -11.80 3.81
C TYR A 118 -1.80 -12.25 5.03
N LYS A 119 -1.51 -13.45 5.54
CA LYS A 119 -2.16 -14.02 6.74
C LYS A 119 -1.88 -13.23 8.02
N HIS A 120 -0.83 -12.43 8.04
CA HIS A 120 -0.43 -11.60 9.18
C HIS A 120 -0.91 -10.15 9.08
N ALA A 121 -1.76 -9.81 8.11
CA ALA A 121 -2.31 -8.46 7.95
C ALA A 121 -2.96 -7.96 9.24
N GLY A 122 -2.49 -6.81 9.74
CA GLY A 122 -2.99 -6.19 10.98
C GLY A 122 -2.69 -6.99 12.26
N LYS A 123 -1.67 -7.84 12.24
CA LYS A 123 -1.22 -8.59 13.42
C LYS A 123 0.17 -8.12 13.85
N ILE A 124 0.37 -7.97 15.15
CA ILE A 124 1.70 -7.80 15.70
C ILE A 124 2.41 -9.17 15.61
N ARG A 125 3.64 -9.17 15.13
CA ARG A 125 4.44 -10.38 15.06
C ARG A 125 4.74 -10.92 16.44
N ASP A 126 4.82 -12.23 16.57
CA ASP A 126 5.17 -12.98 17.79
C ASP A 126 6.57 -13.62 17.74
N TYR A 127 7.37 -13.26 16.74
CA TYR A 127 8.73 -13.75 16.53
C TYR A 127 9.70 -12.61 16.17
N ASN A 128 11.00 -12.84 16.43
CA ASN A 128 12.04 -11.91 16.06
C ASN A 128 12.37 -12.01 14.58
N ILE A 129 12.65 -10.88 13.94
CA ILE A 129 13.05 -10.81 12.52
C ILE A 129 14.51 -10.42 12.43
N THR A 130 15.21 -11.08 11.51
CA THR A 130 16.54 -10.69 11.03
C THR A 130 16.47 -10.50 9.52
N LYS A 131 17.23 -9.56 8.99
CA LYS A 131 17.34 -9.32 7.56
C LYS A 131 18.78 -9.03 7.21
N LYS A 132 19.27 -9.62 6.11
CA LYS A 132 20.54 -9.23 5.52
C LYS A 132 20.32 -7.97 4.69
N GLU A 133 21.02 -6.91 5.01
CA GLU A 133 20.94 -5.65 4.29
C GLU A 133 22.12 -5.49 3.34
N TRP A 134 21.84 -5.29 2.06
CA TRP A 134 22.87 -5.08 1.04
C TRP A 134 23.70 -3.80 1.28
N VAL A 135 23.07 -2.76 1.85
CA VAL A 135 23.72 -1.49 2.21
C VAL A 135 24.74 -1.63 3.35
N LEU A 136 24.72 -2.76 4.06
CA LEU A 136 25.64 -3.10 5.14
C LEU A 136 26.58 -4.26 4.74
N ASP A 137 26.93 -4.34 3.46
CA ASP A 137 27.78 -5.42 2.90
C ASP A 137 27.28 -6.84 3.22
N GLY A 138 25.96 -6.99 3.33
CA GLY A 138 25.31 -8.26 3.66
C GLY A 138 25.31 -8.62 5.14
N ALA A 139 25.70 -7.70 6.03
CA ALA A 139 25.59 -7.91 7.46
C ALA A 139 24.12 -8.11 7.88
N THR A 140 23.91 -9.00 8.85
CA THR A 140 22.58 -9.30 9.37
C THR A 140 22.14 -8.22 10.37
N VAL A 141 21.02 -7.57 10.09
CA VAL A 141 20.35 -6.65 11.03
C VAL A 141 19.33 -7.44 11.83
N MET A 142 19.40 -7.31 13.16
CA MET A 142 18.39 -7.84 14.06
C MET A 142 17.42 -6.70 14.42
N TYR A 143 16.17 -6.85 14.02
CA TYR A 143 15.12 -5.91 14.42
C TYR A 143 14.83 -6.04 15.92
N GLY A 144 14.35 -4.96 16.54
CA GLY A 144 14.00 -4.96 17.97
C GLY A 144 13.17 -6.17 18.35
N SER A 145 13.45 -6.76 19.53
CA SER A 145 12.72 -7.94 19.98
C SER A 145 11.23 -7.65 20.15
N VAL A 146 10.41 -8.65 19.93
CA VAL A 146 8.93 -8.58 20.14
C VAL A 146 8.61 -8.04 21.53
N LEU A 147 9.29 -8.53 22.56
CA LEU A 147 9.10 -8.09 23.94
C LEU A 147 9.43 -6.60 24.13
N HIS A 148 10.51 -6.12 23.54
CA HIS A 148 10.91 -4.72 23.65
C HIS A 148 9.90 -3.78 22.95
N GLN A 149 9.30 -4.21 21.86
CA GLN A 149 8.31 -3.44 21.13
C GLN A 149 6.99 -3.37 21.91
N ILE A 150 6.53 -4.48 22.48
CA ILE A 150 5.34 -4.53 23.34
C ILE A 150 5.51 -3.62 24.57
N PHE A 151 6.67 -3.64 25.23
CA PHE A 151 6.94 -2.79 26.39
C PHE A 151 6.97 -1.29 26.04
N LYS A 152 7.54 -0.90 24.89
CA LYS A 152 7.52 0.50 24.45
C LYS A 152 6.09 0.97 24.17
N ASP A 153 5.30 0.17 23.47
CA ASP A 153 3.92 0.53 23.13
C ASP A 153 3.05 0.62 24.39
N THR A 154 3.27 -0.27 25.37
CA THR A 154 2.59 -0.21 26.67
C THR A 154 3.02 1.02 27.48
N TRP A 155 4.29 1.40 27.44
CA TRP A 155 4.79 2.57 28.18
C TRP A 155 4.26 3.88 27.61
N VAL A 156 4.11 3.99 26.30
CA VAL A 156 3.51 5.16 25.64
C VAL A 156 2.02 5.27 25.99
N LEU A 157 1.30 4.17 26.08
CA LEU A 157 -0.13 4.15 26.44
C LEU A 157 -0.40 4.46 27.92
N CYS A 158 0.57 4.19 28.81
CA CYS A 158 0.42 4.46 30.25
C CYS A 158 0.81 5.89 30.64
N ASN A 159 1.43 6.67 29.75
CA ASN A 159 1.90 8.03 30.04
C ASN A 159 1.19 9.12 29.21
N GLN A 160 0.06 8.83 28.59
CA GLN A 160 -0.90 9.78 28.04
C GLN A 160 -2.13 9.87 28.93
#